data_356a01c835e90281597179b4ab342f5c
#
_entry.id   356a01c835e90281597179b4ab342f5c
#
_cell.length_a   1.000
_cell.length_b   1.000
_cell.length_c   1.000
_cell.angle_alpha   90.00
_cell.angle_beta   90.00
_cell.angle_gamma   90.00
#
_symmetry.space_group_name_H-M   'P 1'
#
loop_
_entity.id
_entity.type
_entity.pdbx_description
1 polymer ?
#
loop_
_entity_poly.entity_id
_entity_poly.type
_entity_poly.pdbx_seq_one_letter_code
_entity_poly.pdbx_strand_id
1 'polypeptide(L)'
;MKMKIASTVVVLGLSLAACKGGGEASIKTTMEKDGVKAVVEISDPWCRPTPNGAQAGACYLTVESNVANRLTGVATPLAATSMIHDMSMEGGMMKMGEMAGGLPLVAKQDVELAPGGKHIMLTGLTAPLVEGTTVPLTFTFSATPAMTVQAVVRQPKS
;
A
#
# COMPACT_ATOMS: atom_id res chain seq x y z
N MET A 1 46.06 -33.59 3.56
CA MET A 1 44.63 -33.58 3.12
C MET A 1 44.20 -32.13 2.99
N LYS A 2 44.17 -31.58 1.75
CA LYS A 2 43.93 -30.15 1.52
C LYS A 2 42.44 -29.96 1.14
N MET A 3 41.68 -29.34 2.01
CA MET A 3 40.29 -29.01 1.79
C MET A 3 40.19 -27.67 1.03
N LYS A 4 39.75 -27.73 -0.24
CA LYS A 4 39.49 -26.54 -1.05
C LYS A 4 38.08 -26.03 -0.74
N ILE A 5 38.01 -24.86 -0.15
CA ILE A 5 36.76 -24.13 0.03
C ILE A 5 36.50 -23.36 -1.26
N ALA A 6 35.47 -23.77 -1.99
CA ALA A 6 35.01 -23.04 -3.18
C ALA A 6 34.03 -21.94 -2.71
N SER A 7 34.47 -20.70 -2.73
CA SER A 7 33.59 -19.53 -2.54
C SER A 7 32.79 -19.29 -3.82
N THR A 8 31.53 -19.59 -3.77
CA THR A 8 30.58 -19.22 -4.84
C THR A 8 30.12 -17.79 -4.62
N VAL A 9 30.64 -16.87 -5.41
CA VAL A 9 30.17 -15.49 -5.45
C VAL A 9 28.90 -15.47 -6.29
N VAL A 10 27.76 -15.24 -5.65
CA VAL A 10 26.49 -14.96 -6.34
C VAL A 10 26.49 -13.48 -6.70
N VAL A 11 26.69 -13.17 -7.96
CA VAL A 11 26.51 -11.82 -8.49
C VAL A 11 25.03 -11.57 -8.69
N LEU A 12 24.45 -10.75 -7.82
CA LEU A 12 23.08 -10.26 -7.95
C LEU A 12 23.05 -9.21 -9.07
N GLY A 13 22.60 -9.62 -10.25
CA GLY A 13 22.41 -8.74 -11.40
C GLY A 13 21.25 -7.78 -11.15
N LEU A 14 21.57 -6.50 -10.95
CA LEU A 14 20.60 -5.42 -10.89
C LEU A 14 20.15 -5.08 -12.32
N SER A 15 19.07 -5.66 -12.78
CA SER A 15 18.46 -5.32 -14.07
C SER A 15 17.62 -4.05 -13.90
N LEU A 16 18.20 -2.89 -14.27
CA LEU A 16 17.42 -1.69 -14.51
C LEU A 16 16.66 -1.87 -15.83
N ALA A 17 15.42 -2.33 -15.78
CA ALA A 17 14.50 -2.23 -16.90
C ALA A 17 13.81 -0.86 -16.85
N ALA A 18 14.32 0.09 -17.62
CA ALA A 18 13.61 1.32 -17.92
C ALA A 18 12.52 1.01 -18.94
N CYS A 19 11.30 0.71 -18.48
CA CYS A 19 10.13 0.63 -19.32
C CYS A 19 9.41 1.97 -19.33
N LYS A 20 9.55 2.68 -20.42
CA LYS A 20 8.74 3.82 -20.84
C LYS A 20 7.41 3.27 -21.33
N GLY A 21 6.36 3.37 -20.53
CA GLY A 21 5.01 2.94 -20.88
C GLY A 21 4.14 3.07 -19.65
N GLY A 22 2.99 3.75 -19.74
CA GLY A 22 2.05 3.98 -18.65
C GLY A 22 1.40 2.69 -18.15
N GLY A 23 2.17 1.86 -17.48
CA GLY A 23 1.70 0.70 -16.73
C GLY A 23 1.47 1.10 -15.28
N GLU A 24 0.33 0.69 -14.73
CA GLU A 24 0.06 0.83 -13.30
C GLU A 24 1.19 0.17 -12.52
N ALA A 25 1.83 0.94 -11.64
CA ALA A 25 2.91 0.41 -10.82
C ALA A 25 2.34 -0.58 -9.81
N SER A 26 2.69 -1.85 -9.91
CA SER A 26 2.37 -2.84 -8.89
C SER A 26 3.61 -3.24 -8.12
N ILE A 27 3.45 -3.40 -6.80
CA ILE A 27 4.51 -3.79 -5.88
C ILE A 27 4.05 -5.03 -5.12
N LYS A 28 4.93 -6.04 -5.02
CA LYS A 28 4.62 -7.32 -4.38
C LYS A 28 5.51 -7.57 -3.18
N THR A 29 4.93 -8.08 -2.10
CA THR A 29 5.66 -8.72 -0.99
C THR A 29 5.33 -10.21 -0.95
N THR A 30 6.31 -11.01 -0.58
CA THR A 30 6.18 -12.47 -0.55
C THR A 30 6.72 -13.02 0.75
N MET A 31 5.99 -13.96 1.35
CA MET A 31 6.45 -14.82 2.44
C MET A 31 6.21 -16.27 2.07
N GLU A 32 7.16 -17.14 2.36
CA GLU A 32 6.99 -18.58 2.29
C GLU A 32 7.05 -19.15 3.70
N LYS A 33 5.98 -19.85 4.11
CA LYS A 33 5.87 -20.53 5.39
C LYS A 33 5.17 -21.86 5.19
N ASP A 34 5.75 -22.92 5.73
CA ASP A 34 5.19 -24.29 5.68
C ASP A 34 4.86 -24.78 4.25
N GLY A 35 5.67 -24.38 3.26
CA GLY A 35 5.47 -24.70 1.84
C GLY A 35 4.36 -23.89 1.16
N VAL A 36 3.74 -22.95 1.85
CA VAL A 36 2.76 -22.02 1.28
C VAL A 36 3.42 -20.67 1.00
N LYS A 37 3.39 -20.25 -0.25
CA LYS A 37 3.87 -18.94 -0.68
C LYS A 37 2.73 -17.92 -0.61
N ALA A 38 2.75 -17.08 0.41
CA ALA A 38 1.83 -15.96 0.54
C ALA A 38 2.41 -14.74 -0.20
N VAL A 39 1.61 -14.14 -1.08
CA VAL A 39 1.96 -12.96 -1.87
C VAL A 39 0.88 -11.92 -1.68
N VAL A 40 1.27 -10.69 -1.37
CA VAL A 40 0.41 -9.52 -1.44
C VAL A 40 0.92 -8.61 -2.54
N GLU A 41 0.02 -8.15 -3.37
CA GLU A 41 0.26 -7.18 -4.44
C GLU A 41 -0.52 -5.89 -4.16
N ILE A 42 0.15 -4.76 -4.28
CA ILE A 42 -0.45 -3.43 -4.25
C ILE A 42 -0.29 -2.79 -5.62
N SER A 43 -1.38 -2.34 -6.20
CA SER A 43 -1.45 -1.73 -7.52
C SER A 43 -1.98 -0.30 -7.44
N ASP A 44 -1.48 0.56 -8.34
CA ASP A 44 -1.87 1.97 -8.52
C ASP A 44 -2.00 2.76 -7.21
N PRO A 45 -0.99 2.76 -6.31
CA PRO A 45 -1.04 3.56 -5.09
C PRO A 45 -0.94 5.04 -5.43
N TRP A 46 -1.92 5.83 -4.96
CA TRP A 46 -1.95 7.27 -5.17
C TRP A 46 -2.62 8.02 -4.02
N CYS A 47 -2.30 9.30 -3.87
CA CYS A 47 -2.91 10.19 -2.89
C CYS A 47 -3.48 11.42 -3.60
N ARG A 48 -4.57 11.96 -3.05
CA ARG A 48 -5.16 13.21 -3.55
C ARG A 48 -4.30 14.40 -3.12
N PRO A 49 -4.04 15.38 -3.99
CA PRO A 49 -3.36 16.60 -3.60
C PRO A 49 -4.15 17.34 -2.51
N THR A 50 -3.44 18.02 -1.62
CA THR A 50 -4.05 18.81 -0.56
C THR A 50 -3.63 20.27 -0.65
N PRO A 51 -4.50 21.22 -0.28
CA PRO A 51 -4.12 22.63 -0.21
C PRO A 51 -3.11 22.91 0.91
N ASN A 52 -2.45 24.04 0.85
CA ASN A 52 -1.56 24.49 1.93
C ASN A 52 -2.33 24.62 3.24
N GLY A 53 -1.73 24.12 4.32
CA GLY A 53 -2.33 24.12 5.66
C GLY A 53 -3.34 23.01 5.92
N ALA A 54 -3.59 22.12 4.94
CA ALA A 54 -4.43 20.95 5.17
C ALA A 54 -3.81 20.04 6.23
N GLN A 55 -4.63 19.61 7.18
CA GLN A 55 -4.26 18.67 8.25
C GLN A 55 -4.63 17.22 7.93
N ALA A 56 -5.38 17.02 6.84
CA ALA A 56 -5.85 15.70 6.44
C ALA A 56 -5.64 15.46 4.95
N GLY A 57 -5.40 14.21 4.59
CA GLY A 57 -5.27 13.73 3.21
C GLY A 57 -5.85 12.34 3.06
N ALA A 58 -6.07 11.93 1.83
CA ALA A 58 -6.59 10.60 1.50
C ALA A 58 -5.72 9.93 0.43
N CYS A 59 -5.46 8.63 0.64
CA CYS A 59 -4.74 7.80 -0.33
C CYS A 59 -5.58 6.58 -0.70
N TYR A 60 -5.32 6.06 -1.88
CA TYR A 60 -6.09 5.01 -2.54
C TYR A 60 -5.15 4.02 -3.22
N LEU A 61 -5.62 2.80 -3.40
CA LEU A 61 -4.88 1.73 -4.08
C LEU A 61 -5.80 0.52 -4.30
N THR A 62 -5.33 -0.45 -5.04
CA THR A 62 -5.91 -1.78 -5.07
C THR A 62 -4.95 -2.75 -4.38
N VAL A 63 -5.46 -3.63 -3.54
CA VAL A 63 -4.68 -4.66 -2.86
C VAL A 63 -5.27 -6.04 -3.09
N GLU A 64 -4.43 -6.99 -3.46
CA GLU A 64 -4.78 -8.41 -3.60
C GLU A 64 -3.85 -9.26 -2.73
N SER A 65 -4.38 -10.35 -2.19
CA SER A 65 -3.60 -11.40 -1.54
C SER A 65 -3.97 -12.76 -2.12
N ASN A 66 -2.98 -13.60 -2.43
CA ASN A 66 -3.24 -14.95 -2.93
C ASN A 66 -3.71 -15.93 -1.84
N VAL A 67 -3.60 -15.54 -0.58
CA VAL A 67 -4.09 -16.27 0.61
C VAL A 67 -4.96 -15.36 1.45
N ALA A 68 -5.79 -15.92 2.32
CA ALA A 68 -6.52 -15.14 3.32
C ALA A 68 -5.53 -14.35 4.18
N ASN A 69 -5.71 -13.04 4.24
CA ASN A 69 -4.81 -12.11 4.93
C ASN A 69 -5.62 -10.95 5.53
N ARG A 70 -4.96 -10.03 6.18
CA ARG A 70 -5.56 -8.80 6.70
C ARG A 70 -4.52 -7.69 6.64
N LEU A 71 -4.89 -6.56 6.09
CA LEU A 71 -4.14 -5.32 6.22
C LEU A 71 -4.44 -4.74 7.60
N THR A 72 -3.48 -4.80 8.51
CA THR A 72 -3.66 -4.46 9.93
C THR A 72 -3.25 -3.03 10.25
N GLY A 73 -2.45 -2.41 9.41
CA GLY A 73 -2.00 -1.05 9.65
C GLY A 73 -1.39 -0.40 8.41
N VAL A 74 -1.37 0.90 8.45
CA VAL A 74 -0.68 1.76 7.48
C VAL A 74 0.04 2.88 8.22
N ALA A 75 1.20 3.29 7.73
CA ALA A 75 2.00 4.37 8.30
C ALA A 75 2.70 5.18 7.22
N THR A 76 2.92 6.46 7.50
CA THR A 76 3.73 7.36 6.67
C THR A 76 4.46 8.36 7.56
N PRO A 77 5.70 8.76 7.22
CA PRO A 77 6.38 9.83 7.96
C PRO A 77 5.79 11.22 7.72
N LEU A 78 4.88 11.37 6.75
CA LEU A 78 4.28 12.65 6.36
C LEU A 78 2.98 12.97 7.14
N ALA A 79 2.50 12.07 8.00
CA ALA A 79 1.32 12.28 8.82
C ALA A 79 1.52 11.73 10.24
N ALA A 80 0.90 12.37 11.21
CA ALA A 80 0.95 11.92 12.60
C ALA A 80 0.19 10.59 12.77
N THR A 81 -0.91 10.40 12.03
CA THR A 81 -1.73 9.19 12.09
C THR A 81 -2.20 8.79 10.70
N SER A 82 -2.24 7.49 10.47
CA SER A 82 -2.77 6.90 9.24
C SER A 82 -3.73 5.77 9.60
N MET A 83 -4.93 5.79 9.04
CA MET A 83 -6.00 4.86 9.37
C MET A 83 -6.69 4.36 8.09
N ILE A 84 -7.27 3.17 8.16
CA ILE A 84 -8.13 2.66 7.09
C ILE A 84 -9.56 3.02 7.45
N HIS A 85 -10.24 3.75 6.58
CA HIS A 85 -11.64 4.14 6.74
C HIS A 85 -12.51 3.42 5.71
N ASP A 86 -13.73 3.14 6.10
CA ASP A 86 -14.82 2.70 5.22
C ASP A 86 -15.94 3.74 5.20
N MET A 87 -16.64 3.81 4.08
CA MET A 87 -17.85 4.61 3.94
C MET A 87 -19.05 3.67 4.01
N SER A 88 -19.87 3.80 5.02
CA SER A 88 -21.08 3.01 5.21
C SER A 88 -22.34 3.88 5.15
N MET A 89 -23.46 3.28 4.74
CA MET A 89 -24.77 3.92 4.80
C MET A 89 -25.46 3.53 6.10
N GLU A 90 -25.68 4.51 6.99
CA GLU A 90 -26.44 4.33 8.22
C GLU A 90 -27.59 5.33 8.29
N GLY A 91 -28.82 4.83 8.40
CA GLY A 91 -30.00 5.66 8.50
C GLY A 91 -30.24 6.60 7.30
N GLY A 92 -29.81 6.19 6.09
CA GLY A 92 -29.89 6.98 4.87
C GLY A 92 -28.81 8.05 4.70
N MET A 93 -27.82 8.10 5.60
CA MET A 93 -26.69 9.02 5.53
C MET A 93 -25.38 8.25 5.37
N MET A 94 -24.46 8.80 4.57
CA MET A 94 -23.08 8.29 4.45
C MET A 94 -22.31 8.63 5.72
N LYS A 95 -21.79 7.59 6.38
CA LYS A 95 -20.89 7.73 7.54
C LYS A 95 -19.53 7.19 7.20
N MET A 96 -18.50 7.91 7.60
CA MET A 96 -17.12 7.47 7.56
C MET A 96 -16.75 6.88 8.91
N GLY A 97 -16.20 5.67 8.91
CA GLY A 97 -15.77 4.97 10.12
C GLY A 97 -14.40 4.33 9.96
N GLU A 98 -13.62 4.33 11.04
CA GLU A 98 -12.34 3.63 11.07
C GLU A 98 -12.55 2.12 11.11
N MET A 99 -11.79 1.41 10.29
CA MET A 99 -11.70 -0.05 10.34
C MET A 99 -10.64 -0.49 11.36
N ALA A 100 -10.93 -0.30 12.66
CA ALA A 100 -9.98 -0.59 13.75
C ALA A 100 -9.47 -2.06 13.76
N GLY A 101 -10.27 -2.99 13.24
CA GLY A 101 -9.87 -4.40 13.05
C GLY A 101 -9.04 -4.66 11.80
N GLY A 102 -8.73 -3.63 11.03
CA GLY A 102 -8.04 -3.72 9.74
C GLY A 102 -8.94 -4.20 8.59
N LEU A 103 -8.41 -4.19 7.39
CA LEU A 103 -9.10 -4.57 6.16
C LEU A 103 -8.90 -6.05 5.86
N PRO A 104 -9.96 -6.89 5.88
CA PRO A 104 -9.85 -8.30 5.52
C PRO A 104 -9.57 -8.43 4.01
N LEU A 105 -8.63 -9.31 3.66
CA LEU A 105 -8.27 -9.67 2.30
C LEU A 105 -8.66 -11.12 2.06
N VAL A 106 -9.67 -11.34 1.24
CA VAL A 106 -10.07 -12.67 0.79
C VAL A 106 -9.08 -13.13 -0.28
N ALA A 107 -8.68 -14.41 -0.22
CA ALA A 107 -7.71 -14.97 -1.15
C ALA A 107 -8.15 -14.78 -2.63
N LYS A 108 -7.25 -14.24 -3.43
CA LYS A 108 -7.43 -14.01 -4.88
C LYS A 108 -8.60 -13.08 -5.22
N GLN A 109 -8.88 -12.13 -4.35
CA GLN A 109 -9.85 -11.08 -4.59
C GLN A 109 -9.19 -9.71 -4.43
N ASP A 110 -9.40 -8.86 -5.41
CA ASP A 110 -9.02 -7.45 -5.34
C ASP A 110 -9.89 -6.71 -4.33
N VAL A 111 -9.25 -5.92 -3.49
CA VAL A 111 -9.93 -4.95 -2.64
C VAL A 111 -9.48 -3.56 -3.08
N GLU A 112 -10.41 -2.83 -3.67
CA GLU A 112 -10.17 -1.47 -4.12
C GLU A 112 -10.46 -0.47 -3.01
N LEU A 113 -9.50 0.43 -2.77
CA LEU A 113 -9.68 1.65 -1.99
C LEU A 113 -9.77 2.82 -2.97
N ALA A 114 -10.94 3.45 -3.04
CA ALA A 114 -11.25 4.46 -4.05
C ALA A 114 -12.05 5.63 -3.44
N PRO A 115 -12.05 6.81 -4.08
CA PRO A 115 -12.88 7.94 -3.65
C PRO A 115 -14.35 7.56 -3.52
N GLY A 116 -14.96 7.89 -2.37
CA GLY A 116 -16.35 7.54 -2.05
C GLY A 116 -16.55 6.15 -1.45
N GLY A 117 -15.49 5.37 -1.33
CA GLY A 117 -15.46 4.05 -0.68
C GLY A 117 -14.40 3.96 0.40
N LYS A 118 -13.82 2.77 0.56
CA LYS A 118 -12.69 2.56 1.45
C LYS A 118 -11.50 3.42 1.04
N HIS A 119 -10.78 3.95 2.01
CA HIS A 119 -9.61 4.78 1.76
C HIS A 119 -8.66 4.79 2.96
N ILE A 120 -7.42 5.23 2.70
CA ILE A 120 -6.45 5.51 3.76
C ILE A 120 -6.59 6.98 4.12
N MET A 121 -6.97 7.25 5.37
CA MET A 121 -7.04 8.59 5.92
C MET A 121 -5.72 8.95 6.59
N LEU A 122 -5.12 10.05 6.17
CA LEU A 122 -3.94 10.64 6.80
C LEU A 122 -4.38 11.86 7.61
N THR A 123 -3.95 11.95 8.87
CA THR A 123 -4.25 13.10 9.74
C THR A 123 -2.98 13.64 10.40
N GLY A 124 -2.97 14.94 10.67
CA GLY A 124 -1.78 15.61 11.18
C GLY A 124 -0.67 15.65 10.14
N LEU A 125 -1.01 16.06 8.91
CA LEU A 125 -0.01 16.22 7.83
C LEU A 125 1.06 17.22 8.21
N THR A 126 2.33 16.85 8.03
CA THR A 126 3.49 17.71 8.28
C THR A 126 3.74 18.72 7.16
N ALA A 127 3.23 18.43 5.96
CA ALA A 127 3.31 19.26 4.77
C ALA A 127 2.15 18.92 3.81
N PRO A 128 1.75 19.85 2.92
CA PRO A 128 0.74 19.54 1.90
C PRO A 128 1.21 18.45 0.95
N LEU A 129 0.28 17.63 0.48
CA LEU A 129 0.54 16.65 -0.57
C LEU A 129 0.50 17.35 -1.93
N VAL A 130 1.67 17.54 -2.53
CA VAL A 130 1.84 18.30 -3.77
C VAL A 130 1.76 17.37 -4.97
N GLU A 131 0.94 17.70 -5.95
CA GLU A 131 0.80 16.94 -7.21
C GLU A 131 2.16 16.71 -7.88
N GLY A 132 2.40 15.48 -8.35
CA GLY A 132 3.65 15.05 -8.97
C GLY A 132 4.70 14.54 -7.98
N THR A 133 4.49 14.71 -6.66
CA THR A 133 5.36 14.10 -5.63
C THR A 133 4.89 12.70 -5.24
N THR A 134 5.62 12.05 -4.37
CA THR A 134 5.26 10.73 -3.82
C THR A 134 5.15 10.73 -2.31
N VAL A 135 4.28 9.86 -1.79
CA VAL A 135 4.06 9.62 -0.37
C VAL A 135 4.48 8.18 -0.06
N PRO A 136 5.50 7.96 0.79
CA PRO A 136 5.83 6.61 1.21
C PRO A 136 4.76 6.09 2.18
N LEU A 137 4.12 4.99 1.83
CA LEU A 137 3.12 4.30 2.64
C LEU A 137 3.65 2.92 3.03
N THR A 138 3.77 2.65 4.32
CA THR A 138 4.17 1.35 4.85
C THR A 138 2.94 0.60 5.33
N PHE A 139 2.70 -0.56 4.74
CA PHE A 139 1.56 -1.43 5.03
C PHE A 139 2.01 -2.61 5.88
N THR A 140 1.25 -2.91 6.93
CA THR A 140 1.47 -4.07 7.81
C THR A 140 0.35 -5.08 7.60
N PHE A 141 0.71 -6.35 7.45
CA PHE A 141 -0.22 -7.45 7.19
C PHE A 141 -0.12 -8.51 8.28
N SER A 142 -1.20 -9.29 8.46
CA SER A 142 -1.23 -10.38 9.46
C SER A 142 -0.47 -11.64 9.01
N ALA A 143 -0.40 -11.92 7.70
CA ALA A 143 0.15 -13.17 7.16
C ALA A 143 1.36 -12.98 6.24
N THR A 144 1.80 -11.74 5.98
CA THR A 144 2.96 -11.42 5.16
C THR A 144 3.78 -10.30 5.78
N PRO A 145 5.08 -10.13 5.42
CA PRO A 145 5.89 -9.01 5.89
C PRO A 145 5.28 -7.67 5.50
N ALA A 146 5.60 -6.64 6.28
CA ALA A 146 5.29 -5.26 5.92
C ALA A 146 5.97 -4.87 4.60
N MET A 147 5.33 -3.97 3.85
CA MET A 147 5.88 -3.43 2.62
C MET A 147 5.68 -1.92 2.53
N THR A 148 6.64 -1.24 1.92
CA THR A 148 6.55 0.20 1.66
C THR A 148 6.38 0.43 0.17
N VAL A 149 5.37 1.23 -0.19
CA VAL A 149 5.12 1.65 -1.57
C VAL A 149 5.20 3.17 -1.68
N GLN A 150 5.50 3.68 -2.88
CA GLN A 150 5.48 5.11 -3.18
C GLN A 150 4.16 5.45 -3.87
N ALA A 151 3.25 6.07 -3.15
CA ALA A 151 1.98 6.53 -3.70
C ALA A 151 2.18 7.88 -4.41
N VAL A 152 1.80 7.95 -5.68
CA VAL A 152 1.92 9.19 -6.47
C VAL A 152 0.82 10.17 -6.07
N VAL A 153 1.17 11.43 -5.82
CA VAL A 153 0.19 12.48 -5.58
C VAL A 153 -0.36 12.96 -6.92
N ARG A 154 -1.66 12.72 -7.17
CA ARG A 154 -2.31 13.08 -8.43
C ARG A 154 -3.80 13.32 -8.26
N GLN A 155 -4.42 13.97 -9.23
CA GLN A 155 -5.87 14.06 -9.32
C GLN A 155 -6.50 12.66 -9.61
N PRO A 156 -7.75 12.44 -9.21
CA PRO A 156 -8.48 11.25 -9.63
C PRO A 156 -8.46 11.12 -11.17
N LYS A 157 -8.32 9.91 -11.66
CA LYS A 157 -8.56 9.63 -13.10
C LYS A 157 -10.05 9.84 -13.35
N SER A 158 -10.39 10.65 -14.34
CA SER A 158 -11.76 10.87 -14.83
C SER A 158 -12.21 9.74 -15.74
#